data_59e585d6392b58e4621bc0d0921f7633
#
_entry.id   59e585d6392b58e4621bc0d0921f7633
#
_cell.length_a   1.000
_cell.length_b   1.000
_cell.length_c   1.000
_cell.angle_alpha   90.00
_cell.angle_beta   90.00
_cell.angle_gamma   90.00
#
_symmetry.space_group_name_H-M   'P 1'
#
loop_
_entity.id
_entity.type
_entity.pdbx_description
1 polymer ?
#
loop_
_entity_poly.entity_id
_entity_poly.type
_entity_poly.pdbx_seq_one_letter_code
_entity_poly.pdbx_strand_id
1 'polypeptide(L)'
;SPKKALVISLLSTTALAYIYAFSMNFAVAMVIWLGLSFSTAFVFWSSLMKAIRIIGTEEEQGFMYGLYYACNGITGALTNALALNVYKTAGDNVSSGFIRAVISGGSVAAVAGILLIFLMKDDKKGASAADDGEPKFQLSDLGKLLKMPVVWVVALTIFCGYGYYTSTSYFNPFLTEVIGVSPESSGLISIIRNYLLLLLAP
;
A
#
# COMPACT_ATOMS: atom_id res chain seq x y z
N SER A 1 -13.97 -6.35 12.64
CA SER A 1 -12.87 -5.67 13.38
C SER A 1 -11.79 -5.23 12.42
N PRO A 2 -11.41 -3.95 12.38
CA PRO A 2 -10.35 -3.44 11.50
C PRO A 2 -9.02 -4.17 11.73
N LYS A 3 -8.70 -4.54 12.97
CA LYS A 3 -7.51 -5.33 13.32
C LYS A 3 -7.43 -6.63 12.52
N LYS A 4 -8.48 -7.44 12.53
CA LYS A 4 -8.49 -8.73 11.83
C LYS A 4 -8.30 -8.54 10.32
N ALA A 5 -8.97 -7.55 9.74
CA ALA A 5 -8.85 -7.27 8.32
C ALA A 5 -7.44 -6.80 7.93
N LEU A 6 -6.82 -5.93 8.72
CA LEU A 6 -5.44 -5.48 8.51
C LEU A 6 -4.43 -6.64 8.60
N VAL A 7 -4.56 -7.50 9.63
CA VAL A 7 -3.68 -8.66 9.79
C VAL A 7 -3.83 -9.63 8.62
N ILE A 8 -5.07 -9.98 8.25
CA ILE A 8 -5.33 -10.88 7.12
C ILE A 8 -4.75 -10.29 5.83
N SER A 9 -4.96 -9.01 5.58
CA SER A 9 -4.43 -8.33 4.41
C SER A 9 -2.90 -8.39 4.34
N LEU A 10 -2.20 -8.03 5.41
CA LEU A 10 -0.73 -8.03 5.46
C LEU A 10 -0.16 -9.45 5.27
N LEU A 11 -0.74 -10.45 5.92
CA LEU A 11 -0.30 -11.84 5.76
C LEU A 11 -0.61 -12.38 4.36
N SER A 12 -1.77 -12.05 3.80
CA SER A 12 -2.11 -12.40 2.40
C SER A 12 -1.16 -11.73 1.41
N THR A 13 -0.85 -10.45 1.61
CA THR A 13 0.12 -9.71 0.79
C THR A 13 1.50 -10.36 0.88
N THR A 14 1.94 -10.77 2.06
CA THR A 14 3.20 -11.49 2.26
C THR A 14 3.22 -12.82 1.50
N ALA A 15 2.17 -13.63 1.64
CA ALA A 15 2.06 -14.91 0.96
C ALA A 15 2.09 -14.74 -0.56
N LEU A 16 1.31 -13.80 -1.09
CA LEU A 16 1.28 -13.50 -2.52
C LEU A 16 2.63 -12.97 -3.03
N ALA A 17 3.31 -12.12 -2.26
CA ALA A 17 4.65 -11.64 -2.62
C ALA A 17 5.67 -12.80 -2.68
N TYR A 18 5.62 -13.74 -1.74
CA TYR A 18 6.51 -14.89 -1.75
C TYR A 18 6.22 -15.84 -2.93
N ILE A 19 4.94 -16.10 -3.23
CA ILE A 19 4.58 -16.89 -4.42
C ILE A 19 5.08 -16.18 -5.69
N TYR A 20 4.93 -14.86 -5.76
CA TYR A 20 5.42 -14.06 -6.90
C TYR A 20 6.94 -14.16 -7.07
N ALA A 21 7.71 -14.13 -5.97
CA ALA A 21 9.16 -14.24 -6.02
C ALA A 21 9.66 -15.53 -6.70
N PHE A 22 8.93 -16.63 -6.56
CA PHE A 22 9.30 -17.94 -7.12
C PHE A 22 8.57 -18.31 -8.42
N SER A 23 7.58 -17.54 -8.84
CA SER A 23 6.72 -17.83 -9.99
C SER A 23 6.77 -16.71 -11.02
N MET A 24 7.86 -16.65 -11.78
CA MET A 24 8.08 -15.61 -12.80
C MET A 24 7.35 -15.92 -14.13
N ASN A 25 6.15 -16.48 -14.05
CA ASN A 25 5.31 -16.72 -15.24
C ASN A 25 4.29 -15.58 -15.35
N PHE A 26 4.10 -15.05 -16.57
CA PHE A 26 3.21 -13.91 -16.81
C PHE A 26 1.75 -14.18 -16.36
N ALA A 27 1.20 -15.35 -16.67
CA ALA A 27 -0.17 -15.69 -16.29
C ALA A 27 -0.33 -15.76 -14.75
N VAL A 28 0.64 -16.36 -14.06
CA VAL A 28 0.67 -16.44 -12.60
C VAL A 28 0.85 -15.04 -11.99
N ALA A 29 1.73 -14.23 -12.57
CA ALA A 29 1.93 -12.84 -12.15
C ALA A 29 0.63 -12.03 -12.22
N MET A 30 -0.14 -12.15 -13.30
CA MET A 30 -1.43 -11.46 -13.43
C MET A 30 -2.41 -11.84 -12.32
N VAL A 31 -2.53 -13.12 -11.99
CA VAL A 31 -3.40 -13.59 -10.89
C VAL A 31 -2.93 -13.05 -9.55
N ILE A 32 -1.61 -13.10 -9.30
CA ILE A 32 -1.03 -12.58 -8.06
C ILE A 32 -1.25 -11.08 -7.95
N TRP A 33 -1.07 -10.32 -9.02
CA TRP A 33 -1.31 -8.87 -9.02
C TRP A 33 -2.78 -8.52 -8.75
N LEU A 34 -3.72 -9.28 -9.26
CA LEU A 34 -5.14 -9.14 -8.90
C LEU A 34 -5.37 -9.42 -7.42
N GLY A 35 -4.77 -10.49 -6.88
CA GLY A 35 -4.82 -10.82 -5.45
C GLY A 35 -4.20 -9.74 -4.58
N LEU A 36 -3.03 -9.21 -4.97
CA LEU A 36 -2.37 -8.10 -4.28
C LEU A 36 -3.23 -6.83 -4.31
N SER A 37 -3.82 -6.49 -5.45
CA SER A 37 -4.72 -5.34 -5.57
C SER A 37 -5.93 -5.48 -4.66
N PHE A 38 -6.54 -6.67 -4.61
CA PHE A 38 -7.65 -6.93 -3.70
C PHE A 38 -7.21 -6.82 -2.24
N SER A 39 -6.12 -7.46 -1.86
CA SER A 39 -5.62 -7.45 -0.49
C SER A 39 -5.24 -6.02 -0.04
N THR A 40 -4.53 -5.27 -0.86
CA THR A 40 -4.03 -3.94 -0.49
C THR A 40 -5.07 -2.84 -0.68
N ALA A 41 -5.70 -2.72 -1.86
CA ALA A 41 -6.60 -1.63 -2.14
C ALA A 41 -7.96 -1.78 -1.44
N PHE A 42 -8.57 -2.97 -1.48
CA PHE A 42 -9.88 -3.16 -0.88
C PHE A 42 -9.83 -3.46 0.61
N VAL A 43 -8.96 -4.39 1.04
CA VAL A 43 -8.98 -4.85 2.44
C VAL A 43 -8.11 -3.97 3.32
N PHE A 44 -6.85 -3.73 2.94
CA PHE A 44 -5.92 -2.95 3.76
C PHE A 44 -6.33 -1.49 3.88
N TRP A 45 -6.52 -0.79 2.75
CA TRP A 45 -6.83 0.64 2.76
C TRP A 45 -8.11 0.97 3.48
N SER A 46 -9.20 0.25 3.20
CA SER A 46 -10.48 0.48 3.86
C SER A 46 -10.40 0.25 5.37
N SER A 47 -9.70 -0.80 5.79
CA SER A 47 -9.53 -1.14 7.20
C SER A 47 -8.61 -0.17 7.93
N LEU A 48 -7.56 0.32 7.26
CA LEU A 48 -6.62 1.31 7.77
C LEU A 48 -7.31 2.65 8.00
N MET A 49 -8.04 3.15 7.01
CA MET A 49 -8.80 4.40 7.12
C MET A 49 -9.81 4.33 8.27
N LYS A 50 -10.51 3.20 8.38
CA LYS A 50 -11.41 2.95 9.52
C LYS A 50 -10.66 2.93 10.86
N ALA A 51 -9.48 2.31 10.92
CA ALA A 51 -8.68 2.26 12.15
C ALA A 51 -8.21 3.66 12.57
N ILE A 52 -7.71 4.48 11.64
CA ILE A 52 -7.29 5.86 11.91
C ILE A 52 -8.48 6.69 12.42
N ARG A 53 -9.64 6.56 11.78
CA ARG A 53 -10.85 7.29 12.18
C ARG A 53 -11.34 6.96 13.59
N ILE A 54 -11.11 5.73 14.07
CA ILE A 54 -11.53 5.29 15.41
C ILE A 54 -10.56 5.78 16.50
N ILE A 55 -9.30 6.02 16.17
CA ILE A 55 -8.26 6.36 17.15
C ILE A 55 -8.33 7.82 17.58
N GLY A 56 -8.68 8.75 16.69
CA GLY A 56 -8.71 10.20 16.96
C GLY A 56 -10.12 10.77 17.07
N THR A 57 -10.23 11.92 17.73
CA THR A 57 -11.43 12.76 17.70
C THR A 57 -11.59 13.43 16.34
N GLU A 58 -12.76 14.00 16.03
CA GLU A 58 -12.99 14.70 14.75
C GLU A 58 -11.99 15.85 14.53
N GLU A 59 -11.62 16.56 15.60
CA GLU A 59 -10.65 17.67 15.56
C GLU A 59 -9.22 17.20 15.28
N GLU A 60 -8.87 15.97 15.71
CA GLU A 60 -7.52 15.38 15.55
C GLU A 60 -7.33 14.61 14.25
N GLN A 61 -8.40 14.39 13.47
CA GLN A 61 -8.33 13.56 12.25
C GLN A 61 -7.28 14.06 11.26
N GLY A 62 -7.19 15.38 11.04
CA GLY A 62 -6.20 15.97 10.16
C GLY A 62 -4.77 15.62 10.58
N PHE A 63 -4.47 15.77 11.88
CA PHE A 63 -3.17 15.42 12.44
C PHE A 63 -2.86 13.92 12.32
N MET A 64 -3.83 13.05 12.59
CA MET A 64 -3.67 11.60 12.51
C MET A 64 -3.37 11.14 11.08
N TYR A 65 -4.06 11.71 10.09
CA TYR A 65 -3.76 11.42 8.68
C TYR A 65 -2.38 11.95 8.28
N GLY A 66 -2.02 13.18 8.70
CA GLY A 66 -0.69 13.75 8.47
C GLY A 66 0.42 12.87 9.05
N LEU A 67 0.26 12.45 10.31
CA LEU A 67 1.20 11.53 10.98
C LEU A 67 1.31 10.18 10.24
N TYR A 68 0.18 9.63 9.81
CA TYR A 68 0.17 8.40 9.01
C TYR A 68 0.98 8.57 7.72
N TYR A 69 0.76 9.64 6.95
CA TYR A 69 1.49 9.85 5.70
C TYR A 69 2.98 10.09 5.93
N ALA A 70 3.35 10.81 6.98
CA ALA A 70 4.75 11.00 7.36
C ALA A 70 5.43 9.66 7.70
N CYS A 71 4.81 8.84 8.55
CA CYS A 71 5.31 7.51 8.88
C CYS A 71 5.37 6.58 7.66
N ASN A 72 4.37 6.65 6.78
CA ASN A 72 4.35 5.88 5.54
C ASN A 72 5.53 6.26 4.62
N GLY A 73 5.84 7.56 4.50
CA GLY A 73 6.99 8.03 3.73
C GLY A 73 8.32 7.49 4.27
N ILE A 74 8.52 7.59 5.60
CA ILE A 74 9.74 7.05 6.27
C ILE A 74 9.85 5.54 6.05
N THR A 75 8.78 4.80 6.33
CA THR A 75 8.76 3.34 6.19
C THR A 75 8.99 2.92 4.74
N GLY A 76 8.39 3.63 3.78
CA GLY A 76 8.60 3.39 2.35
C GLY A 76 10.06 3.59 1.94
N ALA A 77 10.69 4.67 2.39
CA ALA A 77 12.10 4.95 2.12
C ALA A 77 13.02 3.86 2.71
N LEU A 78 12.79 3.47 3.97
CA LEU A 78 13.56 2.41 4.63
C LEU A 78 13.38 1.05 3.95
N THR A 79 12.15 0.71 3.58
CA THR A 79 11.85 -0.56 2.88
C THR A 79 12.49 -0.60 1.50
N ASN A 80 12.45 0.50 0.75
CA ASN A 80 13.11 0.60 -0.55
C ASN A 80 14.63 0.52 -0.43
N ALA A 81 15.21 1.18 0.56
CA ALA A 81 16.66 1.10 0.83
C ALA A 81 17.06 -0.34 1.20
N LEU A 82 16.28 -1.02 2.04
CA LEU A 82 16.49 -2.42 2.38
C LEU A 82 16.43 -3.31 1.14
N ALA A 83 15.38 -3.18 0.34
CA ALA A 83 15.21 -3.97 -0.89
C ALA A 83 16.35 -3.77 -1.88
N LEU A 84 16.81 -2.53 -2.06
CA LEU A 84 17.94 -2.20 -2.93
C LEU A 84 19.26 -2.81 -2.40
N ASN A 85 19.51 -2.71 -1.10
CA ASN A 85 20.71 -3.31 -0.50
C ASN A 85 20.72 -4.83 -0.69
N VAL A 86 19.59 -5.48 -0.41
CA VAL A 86 19.48 -6.94 -0.56
C VAL A 86 19.57 -7.35 -2.03
N TYR A 87 19.02 -6.55 -2.96
CA TYR A 87 19.18 -6.74 -4.40
C TYR A 87 20.65 -6.78 -4.81
N LYS A 88 21.44 -5.80 -4.35
CA LYS A 88 22.88 -5.68 -4.66
C LYS A 88 23.71 -6.87 -4.17
N THR A 89 23.30 -7.58 -3.11
CA THR A 89 24.01 -8.77 -2.62
C THR A 89 23.97 -9.96 -3.59
N ALA A 90 23.13 -9.91 -4.62
CA ALA A 90 23.06 -10.94 -5.64
C ALA A 90 24.10 -10.78 -6.78
N GLY A 91 24.89 -9.69 -6.76
CA GLY A 91 25.83 -9.36 -7.84
C GLY A 91 25.14 -9.20 -9.18
N ASP A 92 25.70 -9.78 -10.22
CA ASP A 92 25.20 -9.65 -11.60
C ASP A 92 23.94 -10.50 -11.87
N ASN A 93 23.47 -11.30 -10.92
CA ASN A 93 22.29 -12.14 -11.10
C ASN A 93 20.99 -11.37 -10.78
N VAL A 94 20.44 -10.72 -11.81
CA VAL A 94 19.23 -9.90 -11.74
C VAL A 94 18.04 -10.68 -11.17
N SER A 95 17.86 -11.96 -11.57
CA SER A 95 16.76 -12.81 -11.11
C SER A 95 16.87 -13.07 -9.60
N SER A 96 18.04 -13.44 -9.12
CA SER A 96 18.29 -13.65 -7.70
C SER A 96 18.15 -12.36 -6.89
N GLY A 97 18.60 -11.23 -7.44
CA GLY A 97 18.44 -9.93 -6.83
C GLY A 97 16.96 -9.54 -6.67
N PHE A 98 16.16 -9.75 -7.72
CA PHE A 98 14.73 -9.51 -7.68
C PHE A 98 14.02 -10.39 -6.63
N ILE A 99 14.29 -11.70 -6.62
CA ILE A 99 13.72 -12.62 -5.63
C ILE A 99 14.02 -12.15 -4.21
N ARG A 100 15.27 -11.82 -3.91
CA ARG A 100 15.69 -11.34 -2.59
C ARG A 100 14.99 -10.04 -2.20
N ALA A 101 14.88 -9.09 -3.13
CA ALA A 101 14.20 -7.82 -2.90
C ALA A 101 12.71 -8.00 -2.59
N VAL A 102 12.01 -8.84 -3.35
CA VAL A 102 10.58 -9.15 -3.13
C VAL A 102 10.36 -9.86 -1.79
N ILE A 103 11.22 -10.84 -1.46
CA ILE A 103 11.14 -11.54 -0.18
C ILE A 103 11.39 -10.56 0.98
N SER A 104 12.37 -9.65 0.87
CA SER A 104 12.63 -8.67 1.93
C SER A 104 11.46 -7.74 2.16
N GLY A 105 10.82 -7.23 1.11
CA GLY A 105 9.60 -6.41 1.20
C GLY A 105 8.42 -7.18 1.80
N GLY A 106 8.19 -8.41 1.36
CA GLY A 106 7.18 -9.31 1.92
C GLY A 106 7.42 -9.60 3.41
N SER A 107 8.69 -9.75 3.82
CA SER A 107 9.06 -9.97 5.23
C SER A 107 8.74 -8.75 6.10
N VAL A 108 8.93 -7.54 5.60
CA VAL A 108 8.53 -6.31 6.30
C VAL A 108 7.01 -6.29 6.54
N ALA A 109 6.22 -6.67 5.53
CA ALA A 109 4.76 -6.77 5.68
C ALA A 109 4.36 -7.87 6.68
N ALA A 110 5.06 -9.02 6.68
CA ALA A 110 4.83 -10.09 7.66
C ALA A 110 5.10 -9.62 9.09
N VAL A 111 6.24 -8.97 9.32
CA VAL A 111 6.60 -8.41 10.64
C VAL A 111 5.56 -7.39 11.08
N ALA A 112 5.12 -6.49 10.20
CA ALA A 112 4.07 -5.53 10.51
C ALA A 112 2.75 -6.23 10.87
N GLY A 113 2.35 -7.27 10.14
CA GLY A 113 1.17 -8.09 10.44
C GLY A 113 1.25 -8.77 11.81
N ILE A 114 2.40 -9.34 12.14
CA ILE A 114 2.65 -9.98 13.43
C ILE A 114 2.61 -8.93 14.57
N LEU A 115 3.28 -7.79 14.39
CA LEU A 115 3.26 -6.70 15.37
C LEU A 115 1.83 -6.20 15.62
N LEU A 116 1.00 -6.09 14.60
CA LEU A 116 -0.41 -5.70 14.77
C LEU A 116 -1.21 -6.70 15.62
N ILE A 117 -0.90 -7.99 15.55
CA ILE A 117 -1.55 -8.99 16.41
C ILE A 117 -1.31 -8.68 17.88
N PHE A 118 -0.10 -8.28 18.24
CA PHE A 118 0.28 -8.04 19.64
C PHE A 118 -0.02 -6.62 20.11
N LEU A 119 0.24 -5.61 19.27
CA LEU A 119 0.16 -4.20 19.66
C LEU A 119 -1.25 -3.62 19.54
N MET A 120 -2.02 -4.02 18.53
CA MET A 120 -3.35 -3.46 18.31
C MET A 120 -4.39 -4.21 19.16
N LYS A 121 -5.04 -3.50 20.06
CA LYS A 121 -6.18 -4.05 20.82
C LYS A 121 -7.41 -4.16 19.92
N ASP A 122 -8.16 -5.22 20.09
CA ASP A 122 -9.43 -5.43 19.36
C ASP A 122 -10.54 -4.65 20.10
N ASP A 123 -10.75 -3.41 19.70
CA ASP A 123 -11.76 -2.55 20.29
C ASP A 123 -13.15 -3.00 19.84
N LYS A 124 -13.79 -3.84 20.68
CA LYS A 124 -15.18 -4.24 20.49
C LYS A 124 -16.16 -3.06 20.64
N LYS A 125 -15.76 -2.00 21.34
CA LYS A 125 -16.57 -0.80 21.55
C LYS A 125 -16.63 0.13 20.32
N GLY A 126 -15.57 0.24 19.54
CA GLY A 126 -15.58 1.02 18.31
C GLY A 126 -16.43 0.42 17.18
N ALA A 127 -16.71 -0.89 17.27
CA ALA A 127 -17.67 -1.54 16.37
C ALA A 127 -19.12 -1.25 16.78
N SER A 128 -19.40 -1.04 18.09
CA SER A 128 -20.73 -0.71 18.58
C SER A 128 -21.05 0.78 18.46
N ALA A 129 -20.10 1.68 18.67
CA ALA A 129 -20.35 3.12 18.57
C ALA A 129 -20.56 3.61 17.12
N ALA A 130 -20.02 2.87 16.13
CA ALA A 130 -20.30 3.11 14.71
C ALA A 130 -21.62 2.41 14.25
N ASP A 131 -22.22 1.55 15.09
CA ASP A 131 -23.45 0.81 14.77
C ASP A 131 -24.72 1.50 15.35
N ASP A 132 -24.54 2.42 16.29
CA ASP A 132 -25.65 3.14 16.96
C ASP A 132 -26.16 4.34 16.16
N GLY A 133 -26.43 4.18 14.88
CA GLY A 133 -27.10 5.20 14.06
C GLY A 133 -26.76 5.21 12.58
N GLU A 134 -25.72 4.55 12.13
CA GLU A 134 -25.48 4.45 10.68
C GLU A 134 -26.32 3.30 10.07
N PRO A 135 -27.09 3.56 9.01
CA PRO A 135 -27.88 2.53 8.35
C PRO A 135 -26.96 1.43 7.84
N LYS A 136 -27.29 0.18 8.18
CA LYS A 136 -26.51 -0.99 7.70
C LYS A 136 -26.46 -0.97 6.21
N PHE A 137 -25.26 -0.97 5.64
CA PHE A 137 -25.03 -0.99 4.19
C PHE A 137 -25.81 -2.14 3.53
N GLN A 138 -26.69 -1.77 2.62
CA GLN A 138 -27.45 -2.73 1.80
C GLN A 138 -26.92 -2.68 0.36
N LEU A 139 -26.86 -3.84 -0.29
CA LEU A 139 -26.45 -3.93 -1.71
C LEU A 139 -27.32 -3.04 -2.63
N SER A 140 -28.58 -2.78 -2.24
CA SER A 140 -29.47 -1.83 -2.91
C SER A 140 -28.95 -0.39 -2.92
N ASP A 141 -28.14 -0.01 -1.91
CA ASP A 141 -27.60 1.34 -1.81
C ASP A 141 -26.47 1.59 -2.81
N LEU A 142 -25.75 0.52 -3.24
CA LEU A 142 -24.82 0.59 -4.37
C LEU A 142 -25.50 1.09 -5.64
N GLY A 143 -26.70 0.59 -5.93
CA GLY A 143 -27.46 1.03 -7.10
C GLY A 143 -27.89 2.51 -7.04
N LYS A 144 -28.15 3.02 -5.82
CA LYS A 144 -28.46 4.46 -5.61
C LYS A 144 -27.19 5.31 -5.77
N LEU A 145 -26.06 4.88 -5.21
CA LEU A 145 -24.77 5.58 -5.33
C LEU A 145 -24.31 5.69 -6.78
N LEU A 146 -24.42 4.61 -7.57
CA LEU A 146 -24.03 4.60 -8.98
C LEU A 146 -24.91 5.51 -9.86
N LYS A 147 -26.11 5.88 -9.40
CA LYS A 147 -26.98 6.85 -10.09
C LYS A 147 -26.66 8.31 -9.77
N MET A 148 -25.82 8.56 -8.75
CA MET A 148 -25.43 9.91 -8.36
C MET A 148 -24.30 10.44 -9.25
N PRO A 149 -24.48 11.55 -10.01
CA PRO A 149 -23.43 12.07 -10.89
C PRO A 149 -22.18 12.51 -10.12
N VAL A 150 -22.32 12.95 -8.88
CA VAL A 150 -21.20 13.34 -8.00
C VAL A 150 -20.24 12.16 -7.79
N VAL A 151 -20.74 10.94 -7.66
CA VAL A 151 -19.90 9.74 -7.49
C VAL A 151 -19.01 9.53 -8.70
N TRP A 152 -19.53 9.73 -9.90
CA TRP A 152 -18.75 9.60 -11.14
C TRP A 152 -17.72 10.72 -11.31
N VAL A 153 -18.07 11.96 -10.95
CA VAL A 153 -17.10 13.08 -10.98
C VAL A 153 -15.95 12.83 -10.02
N VAL A 154 -16.24 12.41 -8.78
CA VAL A 154 -15.21 12.08 -7.79
C VAL A 154 -14.37 10.88 -8.26
N ALA A 155 -15.02 9.83 -8.76
CA ALA A 155 -14.32 8.65 -9.28
C ALA A 155 -13.39 9.01 -10.45
N LEU A 156 -13.85 9.85 -11.40
CA LEU A 156 -13.05 10.30 -12.53
C LEU A 156 -11.86 11.17 -12.08
N THR A 157 -12.09 12.08 -11.11
CA THR A 157 -11.02 12.91 -10.54
C THR A 157 -9.94 12.05 -9.90
N ILE A 158 -10.35 11.05 -9.09
CA ILE A 158 -9.42 10.11 -8.47
C ILE A 158 -8.72 9.28 -9.55
N PHE A 159 -9.43 8.79 -10.56
CA PHE A 159 -8.85 8.02 -11.66
C PHE A 159 -7.78 8.81 -12.41
N CYS A 160 -8.06 10.06 -12.79
CA CYS A 160 -7.10 10.91 -13.47
C CYS A 160 -5.89 11.24 -12.59
N GLY A 161 -6.12 11.61 -11.34
CA GLY A 161 -5.05 11.91 -10.38
C GLY A 161 -4.18 10.70 -10.09
N TYR A 162 -4.79 9.55 -9.85
CA TYR A 162 -4.07 8.31 -9.62
C TYR A 162 -3.39 7.77 -10.89
N GLY A 163 -4.00 7.93 -12.05
CA GLY A 163 -3.39 7.59 -13.34
C GLY A 163 -2.09 8.35 -13.58
N TYR A 164 -2.09 9.65 -13.30
CA TYR A 164 -0.87 10.46 -13.33
C TYR A 164 0.14 9.98 -12.28
N TYR A 165 -0.27 9.79 -11.04
CA TYR A 165 0.60 9.32 -9.95
C TYR A 165 1.24 7.96 -10.26
N THR A 166 0.48 6.99 -10.75
CA THR A 166 1.00 5.66 -11.09
C THR A 166 1.92 5.67 -12.29
N SER A 167 1.72 6.60 -13.23
CA SER A 167 2.62 6.75 -14.38
C SER A 167 4.05 7.10 -13.97
N THR A 168 4.22 7.73 -12.80
CA THR A 168 5.56 8.01 -12.24
C THR A 168 6.35 6.74 -11.90
N SER A 169 5.69 5.59 -11.77
CA SER A 169 6.36 4.29 -11.56
C SER A 169 7.19 3.85 -12.77
N TYR A 170 6.83 4.32 -13.97
CA TYR A 170 7.58 4.07 -15.19
C TYR A 170 8.79 5.00 -15.37
N PHE A 171 8.99 5.93 -14.46
CA PHE A 171 10.11 6.87 -14.52
C PHE A 171 11.47 6.15 -14.39
N ASN A 172 11.57 5.12 -13.56
CA ASN A 172 12.79 4.33 -13.41
C ASN A 172 13.15 3.56 -14.68
N PRO A 173 12.27 2.77 -15.30
CA PRO A 173 12.52 2.17 -16.60
C PRO A 173 12.89 3.20 -17.67
N PHE A 174 12.23 4.34 -17.70
CA PHE A 174 12.56 5.42 -18.63
C PHE A 174 13.98 5.95 -18.43
N LEU A 175 14.40 6.18 -17.19
CA LEU A 175 15.76 6.63 -16.88
C LEU A 175 16.82 5.59 -17.27
N THR A 176 16.54 4.30 -17.04
CA THR A 176 17.51 3.23 -17.32
C THR A 176 17.55 2.83 -18.77
N GLU A 177 16.39 2.67 -19.43
CA GLU A 177 16.31 2.12 -20.80
C GLU A 177 16.41 3.20 -21.88
N VAL A 178 15.91 4.41 -21.62
CA VAL A 178 15.89 5.48 -22.63
C VAL A 178 17.03 6.47 -22.42
N ILE A 179 17.30 6.88 -21.18
CA ILE A 179 18.35 7.87 -20.87
C ILE A 179 19.70 7.19 -20.60
N GLY A 180 19.72 5.91 -20.26
CA GLY A 180 20.95 5.14 -19.99
C GLY A 180 21.55 5.40 -18.60
N VAL A 181 20.75 5.87 -17.65
CA VAL A 181 21.17 6.05 -16.25
C VAL A 181 21.35 4.67 -15.61
N SER A 182 22.38 4.49 -14.79
CA SER A 182 22.59 3.22 -14.10
C SER A 182 21.40 2.87 -13.18
N PRO A 183 21.04 1.58 -13.04
CA PRO A 183 19.93 1.15 -12.15
C PRO A 183 20.12 1.64 -10.71
N GLU A 184 21.36 1.74 -10.24
CA GLU A 184 21.68 2.26 -8.91
C GLU A 184 21.32 3.74 -8.76
N SER A 185 21.69 4.56 -9.74
CA SER A 185 21.38 5.99 -9.75
C SER A 185 19.87 6.23 -9.88
N SER A 186 19.18 5.44 -10.70
CA SER A 186 17.73 5.46 -10.81
C SER A 186 17.04 5.11 -9.50
N GLY A 187 17.56 4.10 -8.77
CA GLY A 187 17.09 3.73 -7.43
C GLY A 187 17.28 4.84 -6.40
N LEU A 188 18.44 5.53 -6.42
CA LEU A 188 18.70 6.67 -5.53
C LEU A 188 17.74 7.84 -5.79
N ILE A 189 17.44 8.14 -7.05
CA ILE A 189 16.45 9.17 -7.43
C ILE A 189 15.07 8.84 -6.83
N SER A 190 14.67 7.57 -6.86
CA SER A 190 13.41 7.13 -6.25
C SER A 190 13.38 7.29 -4.73
N ILE A 191 14.49 7.03 -4.07
CA ILE A 191 14.64 7.24 -2.62
C ILE A 191 14.53 8.74 -2.30
N ILE A 192 15.26 9.58 -3.03
CA ILE A 192 15.21 11.05 -2.85
C ILE A 192 13.79 11.58 -3.07
N ARG A 193 13.08 11.09 -4.10
CA ARG A 193 11.68 11.45 -4.35
C ARG A 193 10.79 11.14 -3.14
N ASN A 194 10.96 9.98 -2.52
CA ASN A 194 10.18 9.60 -1.34
C ASN A 194 10.46 10.49 -0.14
N TYR A 195 11.72 10.92 0.05
CA TYR A 195 12.07 11.89 1.10
C TYR A 195 11.50 13.28 0.80
N LEU A 196 11.49 13.72 -0.45
CA LEU A 196 10.86 14.98 -0.84
C LEU A 196 9.35 14.97 -0.58
N LEU A 197 8.68 13.85 -0.84
CA LEU A 197 7.26 13.69 -0.51
C LEU A 197 7.02 13.83 1.01
N LEU A 198 7.94 13.35 1.85
CA LEU A 198 7.85 13.52 3.31
C LEU A 198 7.92 15.00 3.72
N LEU A 199 8.75 15.80 3.07
CA LEU A 199 8.94 17.23 3.37
C LEU A 199 7.81 18.10 2.81
N LEU A 200 7.15 17.65 1.75
CA LEU A 200 6.11 18.40 1.04
C LEU A 200 4.69 17.93 1.41
N ALA A 201 4.55 16.82 2.14
CA ALA A 201 3.26 16.40 2.67
C ALA A 201 2.80 17.41 3.75
N PRO A 202 1.56 17.95 3.64
CA PRO A 202 1.00 18.91 4.59
C PRO A 202 0.77 18.28 5.96
#